data_8aa596a78372043c2c842bc7a5f8a4c4
#
_entry.id   8aa596a78372043c2c842bc7a5f8a4c4
#
_cell.length_a   1.000
_cell.length_b   1.000
_cell.length_c   1.000
_cell.angle_alpha   90.00
_cell.angle_beta   90.00
_cell.angle_gamma   90.00
#
_symmetry.space_group_name_H-M   'P 1'
#
loop_
_entity.id
_entity.type
_entity.pdbx_description
1 polymer ?
#
loop_
_entity_poly.entity_id
_entity_poly.type
_entity_poly.pdbx_seq_one_letter_code
_entity_poly.pdbx_strand_id
1 'polypeptide(L)'
;MYKRKSLYNTDSDSRYDVTFLSEYYATKDDGKVKAGDLRVYFPHYDKEFTVNDSLAIMAEHPNAIIITKELWKQDIENIGGSGIFPMIWKFFDSTAPWPSNNQSYSGTRDIFLFRLAETYLIASEAYLQAGDKSKAAERLNAVRKRAAIPGHEKDMIINEADIDINTILDERARELAGEYKRWPDLKRTNTLIERTLKHNNLAKKTNKMDNHILLRPIPQTVIDQDSEGIEQNAGY
;
A
#
# COMPACT_ATOMS: atom_id res chain seq x y z
N MET A 1 2.50 17.52 15.02
CA MET A 1 3.66 17.09 14.18
C MET A 1 3.45 15.64 13.77
N TYR A 2 2.92 15.38 12.58
CA TYR A 2 2.59 14.03 12.14
C TYR A 2 3.85 13.35 11.63
N LYS A 3 4.55 12.60 12.48
CA LYS A 3 5.53 11.59 12.02
C LYS A 3 4.74 10.41 11.48
N ARG A 4 4.33 10.46 10.21
CA ARG A 4 4.02 9.22 9.48
C ARG A 4 5.36 8.51 9.29
N LYS A 5 5.62 7.50 10.08
CA LYS A 5 6.64 6.53 9.70
C LYS A 5 6.14 5.89 8.40
N SER A 6 6.97 5.88 7.37
CA SER A 6 6.74 5.01 6.23
C SER A 6 6.49 3.60 6.76
N LEU A 7 5.59 2.88 6.12
CA LEU A 7 5.37 1.48 6.46
C LEU A 7 6.62 0.66 6.15
N TYR A 8 7.39 1.06 5.14
CA TYR A 8 8.66 0.45 4.74
C TYR A 8 9.84 1.23 5.31
N ASN A 9 10.90 0.52 5.67
CA ASN A 9 12.22 1.08 5.89
C ASN A 9 13.07 0.75 4.67
N THR A 10 13.26 1.71 3.77
CA THR A 10 13.95 1.50 2.49
C THR A 10 15.46 1.31 2.62
N ASP A 11 16.03 1.39 3.83
CA ASP A 11 17.42 0.98 4.09
C ASP A 11 17.59 -0.52 4.24
N SER A 12 16.52 -1.24 4.58
CA SER A 12 16.59 -2.67 4.90
C SER A 12 15.54 -3.52 4.18
N ASP A 13 14.45 -2.90 3.70
CA ASP A 13 13.30 -3.59 3.08
C ASP A 13 13.26 -3.31 1.57
N SER A 14 13.52 -4.32 0.75
CA SER A 14 13.57 -4.20 -0.71
C SER A 14 12.19 -4.07 -1.38
N ARG A 15 11.10 -4.25 -0.64
CA ARG A 15 9.76 -4.36 -1.23
C ARG A 15 9.19 -3.03 -1.71
N TYR A 16 9.64 -1.89 -1.17
CA TYR A 16 9.12 -0.60 -1.62
C TYR A 16 9.35 -0.42 -3.12
N ASP A 17 10.59 -0.57 -3.58
CA ASP A 17 10.99 -0.29 -4.96
C ASP A 17 10.40 -1.24 -6.00
N VAL A 18 10.08 -2.49 -5.57
CA VAL A 18 9.40 -3.45 -6.45
C VAL A 18 7.87 -3.36 -6.38
N THR A 19 7.34 -2.67 -5.37
CA THR A 19 5.88 -2.50 -5.20
C THR A 19 5.38 -1.21 -5.81
N PHE A 20 6.16 -0.13 -5.74
CA PHE A 20 5.76 1.20 -6.16
C PHE A 20 6.70 1.73 -7.25
N LEU A 21 6.12 2.33 -8.28
CA LEU A 21 6.88 3.05 -9.29
C LEU A 21 7.17 4.46 -8.78
N SER A 22 8.44 4.74 -8.44
CA SER A 22 8.87 6.03 -7.92
C SER A 22 9.39 6.98 -9.00
N GLU A 23 9.73 6.46 -10.17
CA GLU A 23 10.30 7.20 -11.30
C GLU A 23 9.49 6.96 -12.56
N TYR A 24 9.06 8.03 -13.20
CA TYR A 24 8.30 7.97 -14.45
C TYR A 24 9.10 8.63 -15.56
N TYR A 25 9.37 7.89 -16.61
CA TYR A 25 10.13 8.34 -17.76
C TYR A 25 9.23 8.59 -18.97
N ALA A 26 9.59 9.57 -19.79
CA ALA A 26 8.91 9.84 -21.06
C ALA A 26 9.06 8.65 -22.00
N THR A 27 7.96 8.19 -22.58
CA THR A 27 7.95 7.08 -23.55
C THR A 27 8.08 7.55 -25.00
N LYS A 28 7.94 8.85 -25.25
CA LYS A 28 8.03 9.48 -26.56
C LYS A 28 8.50 10.92 -26.44
N ASP A 29 8.99 11.48 -27.55
CA ASP A 29 9.31 12.88 -27.66
C ASP A 29 8.04 13.76 -27.57
N ASP A 30 8.10 14.83 -26.78
CA ASP A 30 7.03 15.81 -26.66
C ASP A 30 7.62 17.21 -26.35
N GLY A 31 7.69 18.06 -27.37
CA GLY A 31 8.31 19.39 -27.27
C GLY A 31 9.77 19.33 -26.85
N LYS A 32 10.09 19.86 -25.67
CA LYS A 32 11.46 19.84 -25.11
C LYS A 32 11.82 18.53 -24.42
N VAL A 33 10.85 17.65 -24.19
CA VAL A 33 11.02 16.38 -23.51
C VAL A 33 11.39 15.31 -24.52
N LYS A 34 12.40 14.51 -24.21
CA LYS A 34 12.81 13.37 -25.03
C LYS A 34 12.38 12.05 -24.40
N ALA A 35 12.17 11.04 -25.23
CA ALA A 35 11.97 9.68 -24.74
C ALA A 35 13.16 9.28 -23.85
N GLY A 36 12.86 8.77 -22.65
CA GLY A 36 13.86 8.46 -21.62
C GLY A 36 14.14 9.58 -20.62
N ASP A 37 13.61 10.79 -20.82
CA ASP A 37 13.72 11.86 -19.81
C ASP A 37 12.87 11.51 -18.58
N LEU A 38 13.41 11.74 -17.37
CA LEU A 38 12.66 11.64 -16.13
C LEU A 38 11.58 12.74 -16.10
N ARG A 39 10.34 12.33 -15.86
CA ARG A 39 9.16 13.22 -15.85
C ARG A 39 8.60 13.45 -14.47
N VAL A 40 8.51 12.40 -13.67
CA VAL A 40 7.99 12.51 -12.29
C VAL A 40 8.87 11.64 -11.39
N TYR A 41 9.24 12.20 -10.26
CA TYR A 41 10.02 11.52 -9.23
C TYR A 41 9.34 11.63 -7.88
N PHE A 42 9.19 10.50 -7.20
CA PHE A 42 8.72 10.38 -5.83
C PHE A 42 9.87 9.96 -4.91
N PRO A 43 10.46 10.86 -4.14
CA PRO A 43 11.46 10.50 -3.15
C PRO A 43 10.90 9.50 -2.13
N HIS A 44 11.74 8.60 -1.63
CA HIS A 44 11.34 7.65 -0.59
C HIS A 44 10.82 8.40 0.65
N TYR A 45 9.63 8.04 1.11
CA TYR A 45 8.92 8.76 2.15
C TYR A 45 9.61 8.70 3.52
N ASP A 46 10.38 7.65 3.79
CA ASP A 46 11.15 7.44 5.03
C ASP A 46 12.50 8.16 5.04
N LYS A 47 12.93 8.70 3.90
CA LYS A 47 14.18 9.45 3.76
C LYS A 47 13.97 10.95 3.95
N GLU A 48 15.02 11.61 4.39
CA GLU A 48 15.15 13.05 4.25
C GLU A 48 15.46 13.36 2.79
N PHE A 49 14.73 14.32 2.24
CA PHE A 49 14.94 14.79 0.87
C PHE A 49 15.03 16.31 0.92
N THR A 50 16.19 16.83 0.55
CA THR A 50 16.54 18.25 0.71
C THR A 50 16.31 19.05 -0.57
N VAL A 51 16.41 20.38 -0.45
CA VAL A 51 16.41 21.28 -1.61
C VAL A 51 17.59 20.97 -2.53
N ASN A 52 18.76 20.63 -1.97
CA ASN A 52 19.93 20.28 -2.76
C ASN A 52 19.74 19.01 -3.57
N ASP A 53 19.02 18.00 -3.02
CA ASP A 53 18.67 16.78 -3.76
C ASP A 53 17.75 17.13 -4.94
N SER A 54 16.77 18.03 -4.72
CA SER A 54 15.91 18.51 -5.80
C SER A 54 16.71 19.23 -6.89
N LEU A 55 17.64 20.10 -6.50
CA LEU A 55 18.48 20.84 -7.46
C LEU A 55 19.39 19.91 -8.26
N ALA A 56 19.95 18.87 -7.64
CA ALA A 56 20.76 17.87 -8.30
C ALA A 56 19.96 17.13 -9.39
N ILE A 57 18.76 16.67 -9.06
CA ILE A 57 17.88 15.99 -10.03
C ILE A 57 17.49 16.95 -11.16
N MET A 58 17.11 18.18 -10.85
CA MET A 58 16.71 19.17 -11.86
C MET A 58 17.85 19.62 -12.76
N ALA A 59 19.10 19.53 -12.30
CA ALA A 59 20.28 19.80 -13.13
C ALA A 59 20.45 18.76 -14.25
N GLU A 60 20.15 17.49 -13.96
CA GLU A 60 20.19 16.41 -14.94
C GLU A 60 18.88 16.29 -15.74
N HIS A 61 17.75 16.57 -15.10
CA HIS A 61 16.40 16.42 -15.63
C HIS A 61 15.57 17.71 -15.45
N PRO A 62 15.85 18.78 -16.22
CA PRO A 62 15.26 20.11 -16.00
C PRO A 62 13.73 20.17 -16.17
N ASN A 63 13.12 19.16 -16.78
CA ASN A 63 11.68 19.06 -16.96
C ASN A 63 11.02 18.06 -15.99
N ALA A 64 11.74 17.55 -15.00
CA ALA A 64 11.21 16.63 -14.01
C ALA A 64 10.33 17.36 -12.97
N ILE A 65 9.23 16.74 -12.61
CA ILE A 65 8.38 17.15 -11.50
C ILE A 65 8.73 16.27 -10.30
N ILE A 66 9.19 16.88 -9.21
CA ILE A 66 9.56 16.17 -7.98
C ILE A 66 8.43 16.30 -7.00
N ILE A 67 7.80 15.18 -6.63
CA ILE A 67 6.67 15.13 -5.69
C ILE A 67 7.22 14.94 -4.28
N THR A 68 7.59 16.02 -3.61
CA THR A 68 8.09 15.99 -2.24
C THR A 68 6.99 15.66 -1.23
N LYS A 69 7.37 15.35 0.01
CA LYS A 69 6.42 15.14 1.11
C LYS A 69 5.50 16.34 1.34
N GLU A 70 6.03 17.53 1.16
CA GLU A 70 5.31 18.79 1.36
C GLU A 70 4.25 18.97 0.28
N LEU A 71 4.62 18.75 -0.99
CA LEU A 71 3.69 18.82 -2.12
C LEU A 71 2.59 17.75 -1.98
N TRP A 72 2.96 16.56 -1.58
CA TRP A 72 1.98 15.49 -1.34
C TRP A 72 1.01 15.80 -0.19
N LYS A 73 1.49 16.40 0.91
CA LYS A 73 0.62 16.86 2.00
C LYS A 73 -0.35 17.94 1.53
N GLN A 74 0.13 18.91 0.73
CA GLN A 74 -0.71 19.97 0.17
C GLN A 74 -1.80 19.39 -0.74
N ASP A 75 -1.47 18.40 -1.57
CA ASP A 75 -2.46 17.74 -2.43
C ASP A 75 -3.57 17.08 -1.60
N ILE A 76 -3.20 16.34 -0.55
CA ILE A 76 -4.17 15.72 0.35
C ILE A 76 -5.03 16.76 1.07
N GLU A 77 -4.45 17.88 1.51
CA GLU A 77 -5.15 18.93 2.24
C GLU A 77 -6.08 19.77 1.34
N ASN A 78 -5.62 20.14 0.14
CA ASN A 78 -6.30 21.07 -0.74
C ASN A 78 -7.32 20.40 -1.66
N ILE A 79 -7.01 19.23 -2.20
CA ILE A 79 -7.79 18.57 -3.26
C ILE A 79 -8.61 17.38 -2.71
N GLY A 80 -8.48 17.09 -1.42
CA GLY A 80 -9.14 15.93 -0.83
C GLY A 80 -8.45 14.60 -1.12
N GLY A 81 -7.18 14.64 -1.54
CA GLY A 81 -6.38 13.45 -1.75
C GLY A 81 -6.58 12.82 -3.12
N SER A 82 -6.71 13.62 -4.14
CA SER A 82 -7.05 13.16 -5.50
C SER A 82 -5.93 12.42 -6.24
N GLY A 83 -4.86 12.03 -5.56
CA GLY A 83 -4.11 10.94 -6.14
C GLY A 83 -2.69 11.21 -6.63
N ILE A 84 -1.96 12.16 -6.05
CA ILE A 84 -0.51 12.25 -6.29
C ILE A 84 0.19 11.24 -5.37
N PHE A 85 0.34 10.00 -5.83
CA PHE A 85 1.10 8.96 -5.13
C PHE A 85 1.74 8.00 -6.14
N PRO A 86 2.84 7.33 -5.78
CA PRO A 86 3.48 6.36 -6.66
C PRO A 86 2.52 5.21 -6.98
N MET A 87 2.44 4.85 -8.25
CA MET A 87 1.58 3.76 -8.73
C MET A 87 2.05 2.42 -8.17
N ILE A 88 1.12 1.53 -7.84
CA ILE A 88 1.45 0.13 -7.52
C ILE A 88 1.92 -0.56 -8.80
N TRP A 89 3.22 -0.87 -8.85
CA TRP A 89 3.89 -1.49 -9.99
C TRP A 89 3.93 -3.02 -9.90
N LYS A 90 3.73 -3.57 -8.75
CA LYS A 90 3.82 -5.01 -8.43
C LYS A 90 3.07 -5.92 -9.41
N PHE A 91 1.98 -5.44 -10.00
CA PHE A 91 1.13 -6.21 -10.92
C PHE A 91 1.29 -5.77 -12.37
N PHE A 92 2.20 -4.86 -12.65
CA PHE A 92 2.43 -4.41 -14.01
C PHE A 92 2.96 -5.55 -14.87
N ASP A 93 2.33 -5.76 -16.03
CA ASP A 93 2.72 -6.75 -17.03
C ASP A 93 3.41 -6.05 -18.18
N SER A 94 4.74 -6.05 -18.16
CA SER A 94 5.55 -5.44 -19.23
C SER A 94 5.51 -6.23 -20.54
N THR A 95 4.99 -7.46 -20.52
CA THR A 95 4.93 -8.34 -21.71
C THR A 95 3.58 -8.25 -22.43
N ALA A 96 2.56 -7.69 -21.79
CA ALA A 96 1.26 -7.50 -22.42
C ALA A 96 1.34 -6.38 -23.47
N PRO A 97 0.78 -6.60 -24.67
CA PRO A 97 0.78 -5.60 -25.72
C PRO A 97 -0.07 -4.38 -25.31
N TRP A 98 0.44 -3.19 -25.58
CA TRP A 98 -0.35 -1.96 -25.42
C TRP A 98 -1.54 -2.00 -26.38
N PRO A 99 -2.76 -1.69 -25.92
CA PRO A 99 -3.92 -1.62 -26.78
C PRO A 99 -3.73 -0.52 -27.84
N SER A 100 -3.97 -0.86 -29.11
CA SER A 100 -3.79 0.08 -30.24
C SER A 100 -4.86 1.19 -30.33
N ASN A 101 -5.91 1.15 -29.48
CA ASN A 101 -7.14 1.94 -29.65
C ASN A 101 -7.77 2.45 -28.35
N ASN A 102 -7.00 2.91 -27.39
CA ASN A 102 -7.50 3.42 -26.09
C ASN A 102 -8.37 2.45 -25.27
N GLN A 103 -8.31 1.16 -25.58
CA GLN A 103 -8.98 0.16 -24.74
C GLN A 103 -8.22 -0.07 -23.45
N SER A 104 -8.92 -0.54 -22.42
CA SER A 104 -8.33 -0.85 -21.12
C SER A 104 -7.16 -1.80 -21.27
N TYR A 105 -6.03 -1.45 -20.65
CA TYR A 105 -4.87 -2.33 -20.56
C TYR A 105 -5.25 -3.57 -19.76
N SER A 106 -5.15 -4.74 -20.37
CA SER A 106 -5.40 -6.02 -19.72
C SER A 106 -4.11 -6.84 -19.72
N GLY A 107 -3.58 -7.09 -18.53
CA GLY A 107 -2.46 -8.00 -18.37
C GLY A 107 -2.88 -9.45 -18.59
N THR A 108 -1.91 -10.29 -18.94
CA THR A 108 -2.10 -11.73 -19.17
C THR A 108 -1.53 -12.58 -18.02
N ARG A 109 -0.99 -11.92 -16.99
CA ARG A 109 -0.39 -12.59 -15.83
C ARG A 109 -1.47 -13.14 -14.90
N ASP A 110 -1.19 -14.28 -14.30
CA ASP A 110 -2.03 -14.89 -13.27
C ASP A 110 -2.16 -13.99 -12.06
N ILE A 111 -3.35 -13.98 -11.47
CA ILE A 111 -3.63 -13.29 -10.21
C ILE A 111 -3.46 -14.29 -9.07
N PHE A 112 -2.63 -13.94 -8.09
CA PHE A 112 -2.45 -14.75 -6.89
C PHE A 112 -3.71 -14.69 -6.01
N LEU A 113 -4.36 -15.83 -5.82
CA LEU A 113 -5.42 -15.95 -4.82
C LEU A 113 -4.83 -16.12 -3.42
N PHE A 114 -3.82 -16.98 -3.30
CA PHE A 114 -3.05 -17.24 -2.08
C PHE A 114 -1.59 -17.47 -2.43
N ARG A 115 -0.71 -17.15 -1.48
CA ARG A 115 0.72 -17.42 -1.61
C ARG A 115 1.36 -17.71 -0.25
N LEU A 116 2.50 -18.38 -0.29
CA LEU A 116 3.18 -18.89 0.90
C LEU A 116 3.43 -17.82 1.98
N ALA A 117 3.77 -16.59 1.58
CA ALA A 117 3.96 -15.49 2.53
C ALA A 117 2.70 -15.19 3.35
N GLU A 118 1.52 -15.24 2.72
CA GLU A 118 0.24 -15.07 3.44
C GLU A 118 0.04 -16.20 4.47
N THR A 119 0.35 -17.45 4.10
CA THR A 119 0.28 -18.60 5.02
C THR A 119 1.19 -18.42 6.23
N TYR A 120 2.42 -17.94 6.05
CA TYR A 120 3.32 -17.61 7.16
C TYR A 120 2.74 -16.53 8.08
N LEU A 121 2.12 -15.49 7.51
CA LEU A 121 1.52 -14.41 8.30
C LEU A 121 0.25 -14.86 9.03
N ILE A 122 -0.55 -15.76 8.45
CA ILE A 122 -1.67 -16.41 9.14
C ILE A 122 -1.15 -17.28 10.30
N ALA A 123 -0.11 -18.08 10.07
CA ALA A 123 0.49 -18.89 11.12
C ALA A 123 1.07 -18.03 12.25
N SER A 124 1.71 -16.90 11.93
CA SER A 124 2.20 -15.94 12.92
C SER A 124 1.07 -15.42 13.82
N GLU A 125 -0.05 -15.04 13.23
CA GLU A 125 -1.23 -14.58 13.98
C GLU A 125 -1.82 -15.69 14.84
N ALA A 126 -1.97 -16.90 14.30
CA ALA A 126 -2.49 -18.05 15.04
C ALA A 126 -1.63 -18.39 16.26
N TYR A 127 -0.29 -18.39 16.11
CA TYR A 127 0.62 -18.61 17.24
C TYR A 127 0.54 -17.47 18.26
N LEU A 128 0.41 -16.21 17.81
CA LEU A 128 0.21 -15.08 18.72
C LEU A 128 -1.07 -15.26 19.57
N GLN A 129 -2.17 -15.65 18.93
CA GLN A 129 -3.45 -15.89 19.62
C GLN A 129 -3.37 -17.09 20.56
N ALA A 130 -2.57 -18.11 20.24
CA ALA A 130 -2.30 -19.25 21.11
C ALA A 130 -1.33 -18.92 22.27
N GLY A 131 -0.80 -17.68 22.34
CA GLY A 131 0.15 -17.24 23.36
C GLY A 131 1.61 -17.62 23.09
N ASP A 132 1.92 -18.28 21.97
CA ASP A 132 3.28 -18.67 21.57
C ASP A 132 3.94 -17.55 20.75
N LYS A 133 4.39 -16.49 21.43
CA LYS A 133 5.05 -15.35 20.80
C LYS A 133 6.33 -15.71 20.07
N SER A 134 7.06 -16.72 20.55
CA SER A 134 8.30 -17.18 19.92
C SER A 134 8.05 -17.71 18.52
N LYS A 135 7.11 -18.65 18.36
CA LYS A 135 6.72 -19.15 17.04
C LYS A 135 6.04 -18.08 16.18
N ALA A 136 5.25 -17.19 16.79
CA ALA A 136 4.66 -16.08 16.07
C ALA A 136 5.74 -15.19 15.41
N ALA A 137 6.78 -14.81 16.18
CA ALA A 137 7.91 -14.03 15.68
C ALA A 137 8.73 -14.81 14.64
N GLU A 138 8.96 -16.11 14.83
CA GLU A 138 9.65 -16.98 13.86
C GLU A 138 8.96 -16.93 12.49
N ARG A 139 7.63 -17.11 12.45
CA ARG A 139 6.85 -17.11 11.20
C ARG A 139 6.84 -15.74 10.53
N LEU A 140 6.68 -14.66 11.30
CA LEU A 140 6.77 -13.30 10.80
C LEU A 140 8.15 -13.02 10.19
N ASN A 141 9.21 -13.38 10.92
CA ASN A 141 10.58 -13.13 10.52
C ASN A 141 11.00 -13.92 9.27
N ALA A 142 10.39 -15.06 9.00
CA ALA A 142 10.62 -15.78 7.75
C ALA A 142 10.24 -14.92 6.52
N VAL A 143 9.12 -14.21 6.58
CA VAL A 143 8.69 -13.28 5.52
C VAL A 143 9.61 -12.06 5.46
N ARG A 144 9.93 -11.48 6.61
CA ARG A 144 10.75 -10.28 6.71
C ARG A 144 12.19 -10.49 6.23
N LYS A 145 12.83 -11.59 6.62
CA LYS A 145 14.18 -11.92 6.16
C LYS A 145 14.27 -12.11 4.65
N ARG A 146 13.26 -12.76 4.04
CA ARG A 146 13.21 -12.91 2.58
C ARG A 146 13.14 -11.56 1.86
N ALA A 147 12.49 -10.58 2.48
CA ALA A 147 12.29 -9.24 1.93
C ALA A 147 13.43 -8.27 2.26
N ALA A 148 14.42 -8.69 3.01
CA ALA A 148 15.55 -7.85 3.37
C ALA A 148 16.42 -7.55 2.15
N ILE A 149 17.02 -6.35 2.13
CA ILE A 149 18.15 -6.04 1.27
C ILE A 149 19.31 -6.94 1.69
N PRO A 150 20.10 -7.52 0.77
CA PRO A 150 21.24 -8.39 1.11
C PRO A 150 22.16 -7.74 2.14
N GLY A 151 22.42 -8.44 3.25
CA GLY A 151 23.23 -7.96 4.37
C GLY A 151 22.43 -7.24 5.48
N HIS A 152 21.14 -6.93 5.25
CA HIS A 152 20.26 -6.25 6.21
C HIS A 152 19.21 -7.19 6.85
N GLU A 153 19.40 -8.52 6.77
CA GLU A 153 18.43 -9.49 7.29
C GLU A 153 18.21 -9.33 8.80
N LYS A 154 19.26 -8.94 9.54
CA LYS A 154 19.20 -8.70 10.99
C LYS A 154 18.35 -7.48 11.35
N ASP A 155 18.38 -6.43 10.50
CA ASP A 155 17.64 -5.20 10.71
C ASP A 155 16.13 -5.39 10.52
N MET A 156 15.75 -6.48 9.86
CA MET A 156 14.37 -6.85 9.61
C MET A 156 13.73 -7.69 10.73
N ILE A 157 14.50 -8.15 11.74
CA ILE A 157 14.00 -9.06 12.77
C ILE A 157 13.11 -8.32 13.78
N ILE A 158 11.98 -8.91 14.11
CA ILE A 158 11.13 -8.56 15.25
C ILE A 158 11.39 -9.57 16.36
N ASN A 159 11.66 -9.10 17.58
CA ASN A 159 11.82 -9.96 18.74
C ASN A 159 10.45 -10.46 19.23
N GLU A 160 10.43 -11.58 19.92
CA GLU A 160 9.21 -12.15 20.50
C GLU A 160 8.53 -11.21 21.50
N ALA A 161 9.29 -10.37 22.20
CA ALA A 161 8.73 -9.37 23.12
C ALA A 161 7.92 -8.29 22.40
N ASP A 162 8.30 -7.95 21.16
CA ASP A 162 7.75 -6.84 20.37
C ASP A 162 6.62 -7.25 19.43
N ILE A 163 6.34 -8.58 19.34
CA ILE A 163 5.29 -9.05 18.45
C ILE A 163 3.91 -8.89 19.07
N ASP A 164 3.05 -8.22 18.32
CA ASP A 164 1.62 -8.04 18.62
C ASP A 164 0.80 -8.10 17.32
N ILE A 165 -0.51 -7.99 17.46
CA ILE A 165 -1.41 -8.00 16.30
C ILE A 165 -1.16 -6.81 15.37
N ASN A 166 -0.75 -5.64 15.88
CA ASN A 166 -0.45 -4.48 15.07
C ASN A 166 0.79 -4.70 14.22
N THR A 167 1.82 -5.31 14.79
CA THR A 167 3.07 -5.69 14.10
C THR A 167 2.76 -6.64 12.93
N ILE A 168 1.91 -7.65 13.15
CA ILE A 168 1.49 -8.60 12.12
C ILE A 168 0.65 -7.90 11.04
N LEU A 169 -0.31 -7.06 11.42
CA LEU A 169 -1.13 -6.31 10.47
C LEU A 169 -0.32 -5.31 9.63
N ASP A 170 0.74 -4.73 10.19
CA ASP A 170 1.66 -3.87 9.45
C ASP A 170 2.50 -4.67 8.48
N GLU A 171 2.96 -5.87 8.86
CA GLU A 171 3.66 -6.77 7.95
C GLU A 171 2.76 -7.26 6.83
N ARG A 172 1.52 -7.63 7.13
CA ARG A 172 0.52 -7.98 6.11
C ARG A 172 0.28 -6.83 5.14
N ALA A 173 0.26 -5.58 5.61
CA ALA A 173 0.11 -4.41 4.75
C ALA A 173 1.30 -4.20 3.81
N ARG A 174 2.54 -4.46 4.28
CA ARG A 174 3.76 -4.39 3.45
C ARG A 174 3.79 -5.51 2.41
N GLU A 175 3.63 -6.74 2.88
CA GLU A 175 3.80 -7.94 2.07
C GLU A 175 2.68 -8.11 1.03
N LEU A 176 1.44 -7.85 1.43
CA LEU A 176 0.25 -8.09 0.63
C LEU A 176 -0.32 -6.79 0.01
N ALA A 177 0.52 -5.75 -0.14
CA ALA A 177 0.12 -4.49 -0.77
C ALA A 177 -0.48 -4.75 -2.15
N GLY A 178 -1.69 -4.23 -2.40
CA GLY A 178 -2.42 -4.39 -3.65
C GLY A 178 -3.12 -5.75 -3.86
N GLU A 179 -2.99 -6.72 -2.94
CA GLU A 179 -3.58 -8.07 -3.08
C GLU A 179 -5.00 -8.19 -2.50
N TYR A 180 -5.69 -7.07 -2.31
CA TYR A 180 -7.09 -7.02 -1.81
C TYR A 180 -7.33 -7.63 -0.42
N LYS A 181 -6.27 -7.89 0.37
CA LYS A 181 -6.35 -8.53 1.69
C LYS A 181 -6.64 -7.54 2.83
N ARG A 182 -6.42 -6.24 2.61
CA ARG A 182 -6.44 -5.24 3.71
C ARG A 182 -7.79 -5.09 4.38
N TRP A 183 -8.87 -5.00 3.61
CA TRP A 183 -10.21 -4.83 4.17
C TRP A 183 -10.65 -6.02 5.06
N PRO A 184 -10.58 -7.27 4.58
CA PRO A 184 -10.89 -8.42 5.44
C PRO A 184 -10.00 -8.51 6.67
N ASP A 185 -8.70 -8.21 6.57
CA ASP A 185 -7.79 -8.24 7.70
C ASP A 185 -8.20 -7.26 8.80
N LEU A 186 -8.46 -6.02 8.45
CA LEU A 186 -8.84 -4.99 9.40
C LEU A 186 -10.24 -5.21 9.98
N LYS A 187 -11.17 -5.74 9.18
CA LYS A 187 -12.52 -6.03 9.63
C LYS A 187 -12.54 -7.18 10.65
N ARG A 188 -11.91 -8.33 10.35
CA ARG A 188 -11.89 -9.50 11.24
C ARG A 188 -11.16 -9.27 12.57
N THR A 189 -10.21 -8.31 12.58
CA THR A 189 -9.47 -7.91 13.78
C THR A 189 -10.10 -6.73 14.53
N ASN A 190 -11.28 -6.25 14.11
CA ASN A 190 -11.98 -5.09 14.66
C ASN A 190 -11.13 -3.80 14.66
N THR A 191 -10.18 -3.67 13.74
CA THR A 191 -9.28 -2.51 13.65
C THR A 191 -9.56 -1.62 12.43
N LEU A 192 -10.62 -1.92 11.66
CA LEU A 192 -10.89 -1.26 10.38
C LEU A 192 -11.03 0.25 10.55
N ILE A 193 -11.89 0.71 11.44
CA ILE A 193 -12.16 2.14 11.61
C ILE A 193 -10.94 2.85 12.19
N GLU A 194 -10.41 2.34 13.31
CA GLU A 194 -9.25 2.92 13.97
C GLU A 194 -8.05 3.07 13.02
N ARG A 195 -7.64 1.97 12.38
CA ARG A 195 -6.46 1.98 11.50
C ARG A 195 -6.69 2.77 10.22
N THR A 196 -7.91 2.77 9.68
CA THR A 196 -8.24 3.61 8.52
C THR A 196 -8.16 5.08 8.89
N LEU A 197 -8.76 5.52 9.98
CA LEU A 197 -8.68 6.91 10.44
C LEU A 197 -7.25 7.31 10.81
N LYS A 198 -6.45 6.38 11.32
CA LYS A 198 -5.04 6.62 11.67
C LYS A 198 -4.15 6.80 10.44
N HIS A 199 -4.38 6.04 9.37
CA HIS A 199 -3.45 5.93 8.24
C HIS A 199 -3.97 6.54 6.94
N ASN A 200 -5.28 6.79 6.81
CA ASN A 200 -5.89 7.39 5.62
C ASN A 200 -6.46 8.77 5.93
N ASN A 201 -5.76 9.81 5.44
CA ASN A 201 -6.17 11.19 5.69
C ASN A 201 -7.49 11.55 5.00
N LEU A 202 -7.75 10.98 3.82
CA LEU A 202 -9.00 11.22 3.12
C LEU A 202 -10.18 10.67 3.90
N ALA A 203 -10.09 9.45 4.40
CA ALA A 203 -11.12 8.86 5.26
C ALA A 203 -11.34 9.69 6.52
N LYS A 204 -10.25 10.18 7.13
CA LYS A 204 -10.33 11.08 8.29
C LYS A 204 -11.02 12.40 7.96
N LYS A 205 -10.72 12.99 6.79
CA LYS A 205 -11.27 14.28 6.35
C LYS A 205 -12.77 14.19 6.01
N THR A 206 -13.19 13.08 5.39
CA THR A 206 -14.59 12.88 4.99
C THR A 206 -15.51 12.58 6.17
N ASN A 207 -14.96 12.19 7.32
CA ASN A 207 -15.70 11.83 8.56
C ASN A 207 -16.86 10.83 8.33
N LYS A 208 -16.69 9.92 7.34
CA LYS A 208 -17.71 8.91 6.97
C LYS A 208 -17.33 7.49 7.44
N MET A 209 -16.31 7.40 8.30
CA MET A 209 -15.82 6.12 8.84
C MET A 209 -16.39 5.89 10.23
N ASP A 210 -17.59 5.36 10.29
CA ASP A 210 -18.25 4.94 11.53
C ASP A 210 -18.67 3.47 11.47
N ASN A 211 -19.41 3.00 12.46
CA ASN A 211 -19.76 1.59 12.62
C ASN A 211 -20.66 1.03 11.50
N HIS A 212 -21.40 1.86 10.76
CA HIS A 212 -22.27 1.36 9.68
C HIS A 212 -21.48 0.61 8.60
N ILE A 213 -20.24 1.06 8.31
CA ILE A 213 -19.39 0.43 7.29
C ILE A 213 -18.90 -0.98 7.64
N LEU A 214 -19.06 -1.41 8.88
CA LEU A 214 -18.72 -2.77 9.30
C LEU A 214 -19.64 -3.81 8.67
N LEU A 215 -20.86 -3.42 8.32
CA LEU A 215 -21.76 -4.20 7.48
C LEU A 215 -21.86 -3.50 6.12
N ARG A 216 -22.02 -4.27 5.07
CA ARG A 216 -22.27 -3.72 3.73
C ARG A 216 -23.78 -3.63 3.50
N PRO A 217 -24.24 -2.67 2.65
CA PRO A 217 -25.63 -2.66 2.27
C PRO A 217 -26.01 -3.97 1.59
N ILE A 218 -27.19 -4.49 1.92
CA ILE A 218 -27.80 -5.60 1.19
C ILE A 218 -28.27 -5.04 -0.16
N PRO A 219 -27.92 -5.65 -1.30
CA PRO A 219 -28.41 -5.18 -2.60
C PRO A 219 -29.93 -5.09 -2.62
N GLN A 220 -30.47 -3.99 -3.13
CA GLN A 220 -31.92 -3.78 -3.16
C GLN A 220 -32.65 -4.92 -3.89
N THR A 221 -32.05 -5.47 -4.95
CA THR A 221 -32.61 -6.62 -5.67
C THR A 221 -32.76 -7.87 -4.81
N VAL A 222 -31.92 -8.04 -3.78
CA VAL A 222 -32.05 -9.16 -2.83
C VAL A 222 -33.22 -8.91 -1.88
N ILE A 223 -33.36 -7.68 -1.38
CA ILE A 223 -34.47 -7.28 -0.51
C ILE A 223 -35.83 -7.44 -1.26
N ASP A 224 -35.87 -6.95 -2.51
CA ASP A 224 -37.11 -7.01 -3.32
C ASP A 224 -37.54 -8.42 -3.71
N GLN A 225 -36.61 -9.37 -3.75
CA GLN A 225 -36.87 -10.79 -4.08
C GLN A 225 -37.14 -11.64 -2.87
N ASP A 226 -36.92 -11.12 -1.67
CA ASP A 226 -37.18 -11.88 -0.44
C ASP A 226 -38.65 -11.79 -0.01
N SER A 227 -39.26 -12.92 0.13
CA SER A 227 -40.67 -13.03 0.55
C SER A 227 -40.88 -12.93 2.07
N GLU A 228 -39.78 -13.03 2.85
CA GLU A 228 -39.83 -13.01 4.31
C GLU A 228 -39.52 -11.61 4.90
N GLY A 229 -39.10 -10.66 4.06
CA GLY A 229 -38.91 -9.28 4.44
C GLY A 229 -37.54 -9.00 5.11
N ILE A 230 -36.44 -9.21 4.36
CA ILE A 230 -35.12 -8.84 4.83
C ILE A 230 -35.02 -7.31 5.05
N GLU A 231 -34.70 -6.92 6.28
CA GLU A 231 -34.41 -5.51 6.59
C GLU A 231 -33.00 -5.12 6.18
N GLN A 232 -32.83 -3.87 5.70
CA GLN A 232 -31.53 -3.33 5.37
C GLN A 232 -30.66 -3.15 6.63
N ASN A 233 -29.35 -3.32 6.47
CA ASN A 233 -28.40 -3.03 7.54
C ASN A 233 -28.49 -1.56 7.98
N ALA A 234 -28.37 -1.33 9.29
CA ALA A 234 -28.47 0.02 9.86
C ALA A 234 -27.45 0.99 9.22
N GLY A 235 -27.94 2.15 8.80
CA GLY A 235 -27.15 3.21 8.18
C GLY A 235 -27.16 3.24 6.64
N TYR A 236 -27.92 2.34 6.01
CA TYR A 236 -28.11 2.29 4.55
C TYR A 236 -29.59 2.44 4.17
#